data_8e7137df9b4bb5de1495ea7021414b61
#
_entry.id   8e7137df9b4bb5de1495ea7021414b61
#
_cell.length_a   1.000
_cell.length_b   1.000
_cell.length_c   1.000
_cell.angle_alpha   90.00
_cell.angle_beta   90.00
_cell.angle_gamma   90.00
#
_symmetry.space_group_name_H-M   'P 1'
#
loop_
_entity.id
_entity.type
_entity.pdbx_description
1 polymer ?
#
loop_
_entity_poly.entity_id
_entity_poly.type
_entity_poly.pdbx_seq_one_letter_code
_entity_poly.pdbx_strand_id
1 'polypeptide(L)'
;IRSRLVGSEMCIRDRDIIGLQEVENKRILKQLFKKLDGAGYEHYVLLEGSDNRGIDTAFISKYKIIESKLHKIEFSGATKKQIGDTREIHESVFLINDKKMTVFNVHFPAPYNPVFMRKAAFSTLEKLASTTKGAVLALGDFNVTQTEDDKEETFKNANKAWYVSHRDQCSDCNGTSYWFTGKSWSFLDVIMVRKGRNTNFVNDGVSIVNHPLQTRKDGTPIRYDAKNLIGVSDHFPVVGIIE
;
A
#
# COMPACT_ATOMS: atom_id res chain seq x y z
N ILE A 1 20.62 14.23 -15.69
CA ILE A 1 19.94 14.21 -14.39
C ILE A 1 20.30 12.87 -13.74
N ARG A 2 21.29 12.85 -12.85
CA ARG A 2 21.55 11.71 -11.98
C ARG A 2 20.55 11.81 -10.82
N SER A 3 19.37 11.24 -11.00
CA SER A 3 18.41 11.08 -9.91
C SER A 3 18.99 10.13 -8.88
N ARG A 4 19.28 10.63 -7.71
CA ARG A 4 19.59 9.82 -6.53
C ARG A 4 18.30 9.17 -6.00
N LEU A 5 17.88 8.08 -6.64
CA LEU A 5 16.91 7.14 -6.08
C LEU A 5 17.61 6.06 -5.23
N VAL A 6 18.82 6.34 -4.76
CA VAL A 6 19.74 5.34 -4.18
C VAL A 6 19.22 4.68 -2.89
N GLY A 7 18.28 5.30 -2.17
CA GLY A 7 17.71 4.70 -0.96
C GLY A 7 16.50 3.80 -1.21
N SER A 8 15.57 4.22 -2.06
CA SER A 8 14.36 3.47 -2.34
C SER A 8 14.60 2.23 -3.19
N GLU A 9 15.56 2.27 -4.13
CA GLU A 9 15.90 1.13 -4.98
C GLU A 9 16.42 -0.06 -4.18
N MET A 10 17.19 0.15 -3.10
CA MET A 10 17.68 -0.94 -2.26
C MET A 10 16.55 -1.63 -1.49
N CYS A 11 15.50 -0.90 -1.11
CA CYS A 11 14.38 -1.44 -0.35
C CYS A 11 13.42 -2.29 -1.18
N ILE A 12 13.48 -2.19 -2.52
CA ILE A 12 12.53 -2.83 -3.43
C ILE A 12 13.15 -3.85 -4.38
N ARG A 13 14.49 -3.95 -4.47
CA ARG A 13 15.18 -4.85 -5.43
C ARG A 13 14.98 -6.34 -5.15
N ASP A 14 14.80 -6.71 -3.91
CA ASP A 14 14.69 -8.10 -3.45
C ASP A 14 13.24 -8.55 -3.17
N ARG A 15 12.25 -7.72 -3.53
CA ARG A 15 10.82 -8.05 -3.37
C ARG A 15 10.32 -8.81 -4.59
N ASP A 16 9.27 -9.61 -4.40
CA ASP A 16 8.65 -10.35 -5.49
C ASP A 16 7.49 -9.59 -6.11
N ILE A 17 6.70 -8.90 -5.28
CA ILE A 17 5.60 -8.02 -5.68
C ILE A 17 5.74 -6.70 -4.93
N ILE A 18 5.62 -5.59 -5.65
CA ILE A 18 5.62 -4.24 -5.11
C ILE A 18 4.29 -3.59 -5.44
N GLY A 19 3.55 -3.15 -4.41
CA GLY A 19 2.42 -2.23 -4.56
C GLY A 19 2.89 -0.80 -4.35
N LEU A 20 2.54 0.07 -5.27
CA LEU A 20 2.88 1.48 -5.27
C LEU A 20 1.61 2.32 -5.20
N GLN A 21 1.67 3.42 -4.45
CA GLN A 21 0.64 4.45 -4.39
C GLN A 21 1.21 5.77 -4.89
N GLU A 22 0.33 6.72 -5.25
CA GLU A 22 0.68 8.06 -5.75
C GLU A 22 1.55 8.06 -7.02
N VAL A 23 1.35 7.09 -7.90
CA VAL A 23 2.04 7.04 -9.19
C VAL A 23 1.31 7.94 -10.19
N GLU A 24 1.98 9.00 -10.66
CA GLU A 24 1.38 10.00 -11.57
C GLU A 24 0.92 9.42 -12.90
N ASN A 25 1.64 8.48 -13.47
CA ASN A 25 1.32 7.92 -14.78
C ASN A 25 2.23 6.74 -15.17
N LYS A 26 1.83 6.04 -16.22
CA LYS A 26 2.55 4.89 -16.75
C LYS A 26 3.98 5.20 -17.19
N ARG A 27 4.27 6.44 -17.62
CA ARG A 27 5.63 6.87 -18.02
C ARG A 27 6.58 6.85 -16.83
N ILE A 28 6.14 7.37 -15.67
CA ILE A 28 6.92 7.38 -14.43
C ILE A 28 7.12 5.95 -13.92
N LEU A 29 6.07 5.13 -13.90
CA LEU A 29 6.19 3.71 -13.55
C LEU A 29 7.21 2.98 -14.42
N LYS A 30 7.19 3.22 -15.75
CA LYS A 30 8.15 2.63 -16.68
C LYS A 30 9.60 3.10 -16.42
N GLN A 31 9.78 4.33 -15.98
CA GLN A 31 11.11 4.84 -15.60
C GLN A 31 11.62 4.13 -14.33
N LEU A 32 10.76 3.95 -13.31
CA LEU A 32 11.11 3.20 -12.10
C LEU A 32 11.43 1.75 -12.47
N PHE A 33 10.58 1.09 -13.26
CA PHE A 33 10.78 -0.28 -13.70
C PHE A 33 12.14 -0.48 -14.39
N LYS A 34 12.54 0.44 -15.27
CA LYS A 34 13.86 0.42 -15.92
C LYS A 34 15.02 0.59 -14.93
N LYS A 35 14.82 1.30 -13.82
CA LYS A 35 15.84 1.46 -12.76
C LYS A 35 16.04 0.20 -11.94
N LEU A 36 15.06 -0.70 -11.98
CA LEU A 36 15.09 -2.01 -11.33
C LEU A 36 15.64 -3.12 -12.24
N ASP A 37 16.23 -2.76 -13.37
CA ASP A 37 16.89 -3.72 -14.27
C ASP A 37 17.92 -4.58 -13.50
N GLY A 38 17.95 -5.88 -13.80
CA GLY A 38 18.76 -6.85 -13.09
C GLY A 38 18.22 -7.30 -11.72
N ALA A 39 17.08 -6.77 -11.24
CA ALA A 39 16.44 -7.21 -9.99
C ALA A 39 15.42 -8.35 -10.19
N GLY A 40 15.24 -8.83 -11.41
CA GLY A 40 14.35 -9.94 -11.75
C GLY A 40 12.88 -9.56 -11.97
N TYR A 41 12.56 -8.25 -12.00
CA TYR A 41 11.21 -7.81 -12.33
C TYR A 41 10.95 -7.88 -13.84
N GLU A 42 9.84 -8.51 -14.21
CA GLU A 42 9.44 -8.71 -15.60
C GLU A 42 8.08 -8.07 -15.95
N HIS A 43 7.29 -7.72 -14.94
CA HIS A 43 5.92 -7.27 -15.13
C HIS A 43 5.65 -5.99 -14.34
N TYR A 44 4.83 -5.11 -14.92
CA TYR A 44 4.29 -3.95 -14.22
C TYR A 44 2.92 -3.59 -14.79
N VAL A 45 2.07 -3.01 -13.97
CA VAL A 45 0.74 -2.52 -14.37
C VAL A 45 0.39 -1.26 -13.61
N LEU A 46 -0.21 -0.32 -14.33
CA LEU A 46 -0.91 0.85 -13.82
C LEU A 46 -2.19 0.97 -14.64
N LEU A 47 -3.31 1.13 -13.95
CA LEU A 47 -4.60 1.45 -14.54
C LEU A 47 -4.95 2.86 -14.09
N GLU A 48 -5.27 3.74 -15.05
CA GLU A 48 -5.65 5.11 -14.77
C GLU A 48 -7.05 5.14 -14.13
N GLY A 49 -7.12 5.68 -12.93
CA GLY A 49 -8.34 5.80 -12.14
C GLY A 49 -9.05 7.13 -12.29
N SER A 50 -9.96 7.43 -11.37
CA SER A 50 -10.81 8.62 -11.40
C SER A 50 -10.34 9.77 -10.48
N ASP A 51 -9.19 9.65 -9.83
CA ASP A 51 -8.67 10.72 -8.95
C ASP A 51 -8.34 11.99 -9.74
N ASN A 52 -8.94 13.12 -9.36
CA ASN A 52 -8.75 14.40 -10.04
C ASN A 52 -7.31 14.93 -10.02
N ARG A 53 -6.46 14.42 -9.13
CA ARG A 53 -5.04 14.76 -9.03
C ARG A 53 -4.17 13.97 -10.00
N GLY A 54 -4.74 12.93 -10.65
CA GLY A 54 -4.04 12.04 -11.57
C GLY A 54 -2.97 11.22 -10.89
N ILE A 55 -3.25 10.71 -9.68
CA ILE A 55 -2.37 9.80 -8.94
C ILE A 55 -3.04 8.44 -8.78
N ASP A 56 -2.35 7.39 -9.15
CA ASP A 56 -2.88 6.05 -9.25
C ASP A 56 -2.12 5.05 -8.36
N THR A 57 -2.66 3.85 -8.29
CA THR A 57 -1.97 2.69 -7.72
C THR A 57 -1.37 1.85 -8.84
N ALA A 58 -0.22 1.23 -8.56
CA ALA A 58 0.48 0.42 -9.53
C ALA A 58 1.10 -0.82 -8.89
N PHE A 59 1.45 -1.79 -9.72
CA PHE A 59 2.26 -2.94 -9.32
C PHE A 59 3.51 -3.07 -10.19
N ILE A 60 4.59 -3.56 -9.57
CA ILE A 60 5.77 -4.12 -10.21
C ILE A 60 5.96 -5.53 -9.66
N SER A 61 6.27 -6.51 -10.50
CA SER A 61 6.31 -7.92 -10.09
C SER A 61 7.34 -8.73 -10.86
N LYS A 62 7.94 -9.71 -10.18
CA LYS A 62 8.68 -10.82 -10.80
C LYS A 62 7.73 -11.87 -11.36
N TYR A 63 6.53 -11.99 -10.78
CA TYR A 63 5.52 -12.94 -11.22
C TYR A 63 4.61 -12.35 -12.30
N LYS A 64 4.12 -13.20 -13.19
CA LYS A 64 3.20 -12.83 -14.26
C LYS A 64 1.90 -12.26 -13.70
N ILE A 65 1.54 -11.07 -14.14
CA ILE A 65 0.23 -10.45 -13.90
C ILE A 65 -0.71 -10.92 -15.00
N ILE A 66 -1.73 -11.72 -14.66
CA ILE A 66 -2.65 -12.33 -15.63
C ILE A 66 -3.96 -11.58 -15.80
N GLU A 67 -4.32 -10.75 -14.81
CA GLU A 67 -5.52 -9.92 -14.83
C GLU A 67 -5.31 -8.69 -13.95
N SER A 68 -5.86 -7.54 -14.34
CA SER A 68 -5.89 -6.34 -13.51
C SER A 68 -7.13 -5.52 -13.81
N LYS A 69 -7.79 -5.00 -12.76
CA LYS A 69 -8.99 -4.17 -12.87
C LYS A 69 -9.12 -3.20 -11.71
N LEU A 70 -9.90 -2.14 -11.92
CA LEU A 70 -10.25 -1.15 -10.90
C LEU A 70 -11.68 -1.39 -10.43
N HIS A 71 -11.89 -1.33 -9.12
CA HIS A 71 -13.20 -1.43 -8.49
C HIS A 71 -13.58 -0.11 -7.87
N LYS A 72 -14.67 0.48 -8.35
CA LYS A 72 -15.23 1.70 -7.78
C LYS A 72 -15.72 1.47 -6.36
N ILE A 73 -15.51 2.48 -5.52
CA ILE A 73 -16.05 2.53 -4.17
C ILE A 73 -17.25 3.50 -4.21
N GLU A 74 -18.38 3.06 -3.70
CA GLU A 74 -19.55 3.92 -3.57
C GLU A 74 -19.53 4.64 -2.22
N PHE A 75 -19.50 5.96 -2.27
CA PHE A 75 -19.49 6.83 -1.10
C PHE A 75 -20.84 7.52 -0.93
N SER A 76 -21.83 6.79 -0.41
CA SER A 76 -23.14 7.38 -0.13
C SER A 76 -23.01 8.53 0.88
N GLY A 77 -23.53 9.71 0.53
CA GLY A 77 -23.46 10.92 1.35
C GLY A 77 -22.19 11.76 1.20
N ALA A 78 -21.21 11.34 0.39
CA ALA A 78 -20.05 12.17 0.10
C ALA A 78 -20.34 13.23 -0.97
N THR A 79 -19.67 14.37 -0.89
CA THR A 79 -19.74 15.42 -1.91
C THR A 79 -18.96 15.01 -3.17
N LYS A 80 -19.30 15.60 -4.32
CA LYS A 80 -18.56 15.39 -5.58
C LYS A 80 -17.06 15.68 -5.44
N LYS A 81 -16.70 16.72 -4.68
CA LYS A 81 -15.29 17.06 -4.41
C LYS A 81 -14.59 15.94 -3.65
N GLN A 82 -15.20 15.44 -2.57
CA GLN A 82 -14.65 14.34 -1.79
C GLN A 82 -14.45 13.07 -2.64
N ILE A 83 -15.44 12.73 -3.48
CA ILE A 83 -15.36 11.59 -4.38
C ILE A 83 -14.24 11.78 -5.42
N GLY A 84 -14.13 12.98 -6.01
CA GLY A 84 -13.12 13.29 -7.02
C GLY A 84 -11.67 13.23 -6.52
N ASP A 85 -11.46 13.25 -5.20
CA ASP A 85 -10.15 13.13 -4.58
C ASP A 85 -9.90 11.69 -4.04
N THR A 86 -10.63 10.68 -4.56
CA THR A 86 -10.50 9.28 -4.18
C THR A 86 -10.14 8.40 -5.36
N ARG A 87 -9.71 7.20 -5.06
CA ARG A 87 -9.27 6.19 -6.04
C ARG A 87 -10.06 4.91 -5.87
N GLU A 88 -10.11 4.14 -6.92
CA GLU A 88 -10.62 2.79 -6.96
C GLU A 88 -9.70 1.82 -6.21
N ILE A 89 -10.21 0.65 -5.86
CA ILE A 89 -9.39 -0.48 -5.41
C ILE A 89 -8.81 -1.17 -6.65
N HIS A 90 -7.48 -1.24 -6.75
CA HIS A 90 -6.79 -1.91 -7.85
C HIS A 90 -6.58 -3.39 -7.51
N GLU A 91 -7.31 -4.26 -8.16
CA GLU A 91 -7.12 -5.71 -8.10
C GLU A 91 -6.15 -6.15 -9.17
N SER A 92 -5.16 -6.97 -8.81
CA SER A 92 -4.32 -7.71 -9.77
C SER A 92 -4.20 -9.16 -9.36
N VAL A 93 -4.24 -10.06 -10.36
CA VAL A 93 -4.07 -11.51 -10.17
C VAL A 93 -2.70 -11.92 -10.67
N PHE A 94 -1.91 -12.50 -9.78
CA PHE A 94 -0.56 -12.99 -10.03
C PHE A 94 -0.57 -14.51 -10.17
N LEU A 95 0.28 -15.01 -11.08
CA LEU A 95 0.52 -16.44 -11.24
C LEU A 95 1.84 -16.82 -10.55
N ILE A 96 1.77 -17.55 -9.45
CA ILE A 96 2.91 -17.95 -8.62
C ILE A 96 2.91 -19.48 -8.54
N ASN A 97 3.92 -20.15 -9.11
CA ASN A 97 4.00 -21.61 -9.14
C ASN A 97 2.67 -22.27 -9.60
N ASP A 98 2.12 -21.79 -10.70
CA ASP A 98 0.83 -22.20 -11.28
C ASP A 98 -0.41 -21.99 -10.41
N LYS A 99 -0.27 -21.30 -9.29
CA LYS A 99 -1.38 -20.90 -8.42
C LYS A 99 -1.70 -19.41 -8.59
N LYS A 100 -2.99 -19.09 -8.54
CA LYS A 100 -3.45 -17.69 -8.59
C LYS A 100 -3.43 -17.08 -7.19
N MET A 101 -2.83 -15.89 -7.08
CA MET A 101 -2.91 -15.03 -5.92
C MET A 101 -3.51 -13.68 -6.33
N THR A 102 -4.55 -13.26 -5.67
CA THR A 102 -5.16 -11.94 -5.88
C THR A 102 -4.64 -10.95 -4.86
N VAL A 103 -4.17 -9.81 -5.34
CA VAL A 103 -3.69 -8.72 -4.49
C VAL A 103 -4.50 -7.46 -4.80
N PHE A 104 -5.10 -6.89 -3.76
CA PHE A 104 -5.77 -5.59 -3.80
C PHE A 104 -4.78 -4.52 -3.35
N ASN A 105 -4.46 -3.58 -4.24
CA ASN A 105 -3.67 -2.40 -3.90
C ASN A 105 -4.64 -1.24 -3.65
N VAL A 106 -4.53 -0.64 -2.47
CA VAL A 106 -5.45 0.39 -2.02
C VAL A 106 -4.72 1.70 -1.73
N HIS A 107 -5.42 2.79 -1.97
CA HIS A 107 -5.09 4.10 -1.44
C HIS A 107 -6.41 4.76 -1.04
N PHE A 108 -6.81 4.53 0.20
CA PHE A 108 -8.13 4.93 0.71
C PHE A 108 -8.24 6.45 0.91
N PRO A 109 -9.47 6.97 1.11
CA PRO A 109 -9.67 8.40 1.34
C PRO A 109 -8.83 8.93 2.48
N ALA A 110 -8.11 10.04 2.23
CA ALA A 110 -7.20 10.66 3.18
C ALA A 110 -7.87 11.02 4.53
N PRO A 111 -7.11 11.15 5.64
CA PRO A 111 -7.67 11.35 6.98
C PRO A 111 -8.54 12.61 7.14
N TYR A 112 -8.35 13.64 6.31
CA TYR A 112 -9.22 14.82 6.31
C TYR A 112 -10.64 14.56 5.75
N ASN A 113 -10.84 13.44 5.04
CA ASN A 113 -12.17 13.01 4.62
C ASN A 113 -12.91 12.33 5.78
N PRO A 114 -14.25 12.38 5.78
CA PRO A 114 -15.05 11.73 6.81
C PRO A 114 -14.77 10.24 6.95
N VAL A 115 -14.77 9.73 8.18
CA VAL A 115 -14.50 8.32 8.52
C VAL A 115 -15.40 7.35 7.76
N PHE A 116 -16.67 7.71 7.50
CA PHE A 116 -17.60 6.84 6.78
C PHE A 116 -17.10 6.47 5.38
N MET A 117 -16.27 7.31 4.74
CA MET A 117 -15.70 7.00 3.42
C MET A 117 -14.67 5.87 3.53
N ARG A 118 -13.81 5.87 4.55
CA ARG A 118 -12.88 4.75 4.78
C ARG A 118 -13.63 3.48 5.16
N LYS A 119 -14.68 3.58 5.97
CA LYS A 119 -15.57 2.43 6.26
C LYS A 119 -16.20 1.85 5.00
N ALA A 120 -16.67 2.70 4.06
CA ALA A 120 -17.19 2.25 2.77
C ALA A 120 -16.12 1.56 1.92
N ALA A 121 -14.88 2.07 1.94
CA ALA A 121 -13.76 1.48 1.24
C ALA A 121 -13.41 0.09 1.81
N PHE A 122 -13.33 -0.05 3.14
CA PHE A 122 -13.15 -1.36 3.80
C PHE A 122 -14.29 -2.34 3.49
N SER A 123 -15.54 -1.87 3.50
CA SER A 123 -16.70 -2.71 3.16
C SER A 123 -16.62 -3.21 1.71
N THR A 124 -16.18 -2.35 0.79
CA THR A 124 -15.98 -2.74 -0.62
C THR A 124 -14.86 -3.77 -0.74
N LEU A 125 -13.71 -3.53 -0.09
CA LEU A 125 -12.60 -4.49 -0.06
C LEU A 125 -13.03 -5.84 0.49
N GLU A 126 -13.76 -5.85 1.62
CA GLU A 126 -14.25 -7.08 2.24
C GLU A 126 -15.20 -7.86 1.31
N LYS A 127 -16.12 -7.17 0.63
CA LYS A 127 -17.01 -7.77 -0.35
C LYS A 127 -16.24 -8.43 -1.49
N LEU A 128 -15.25 -7.74 -2.05
CA LEU A 128 -14.40 -8.27 -3.12
C LEU A 128 -13.61 -9.49 -2.64
N ALA A 129 -12.91 -9.37 -1.52
CA ALA A 129 -12.08 -10.42 -0.96
C ALA A 129 -12.88 -11.67 -0.55
N SER A 130 -14.12 -11.51 -0.06
CA SER A 130 -14.96 -12.63 0.36
C SER A 130 -15.38 -13.53 -0.82
N THR A 131 -15.55 -12.95 -2.00
CA THR A 131 -15.94 -13.68 -3.22
C THR A 131 -14.75 -14.21 -4.03
N THR A 132 -13.55 -13.70 -3.76
CA THR A 132 -12.33 -14.12 -4.45
C THR A 132 -11.84 -15.49 -3.95
N LYS A 133 -11.44 -16.37 -4.87
CA LYS A 133 -10.91 -17.71 -4.57
C LYS A 133 -9.37 -17.70 -4.49
N GLY A 134 -8.81 -18.67 -3.75
CA GLY A 134 -7.36 -18.82 -3.60
C GLY A 134 -6.76 -17.85 -2.59
N ALA A 135 -5.46 -17.62 -2.68
CA ALA A 135 -4.74 -16.68 -1.84
C ALA A 135 -5.18 -15.23 -2.14
N VAL A 136 -5.46 -14.47 -1.09
CA VAL A 136 -5.96 -13.09 -1.19
C VAL A 136 -5.20 -12.18 -0.23
N LEU A 137 -4.63 -11.13 -0.76
CA LEU A 137 -3.93 -10.09 -0.02
C LEU A 137 -4.57 -8.73 -0.29
N ALA A 138 -4.40 -7.82 0.65
CA ALA A 138 -4.60 -6.39 0.44
C ALA A 138 -3.39 -5.64 0.98
N LEU A 139 -2.94 -4.63 0.26
CA LEU A 139 -1.79 -3.80 0.65
C LEU A 139 -1.98 -2.36 0.18
N GLY A 140 -1.25 -1.44 0.80
CA GLY A 140 -1.22 -0.04 0.40
C GLY A 140 -1.53 0.91 1.55
N ASP A 141 -1.88 2.14 1.18
CA ASP A 141 -2.23 3.20 2.11
C ASP A 141 -3.73 3.15 2.44
N PHE A 142 -4.03 2.65 3.63
CA PHE A 142 -5.40 2.59 4.15
C PHE A 142 -5.86 3.92 4.77
N ASN A 143 -4.95 4.87 4.98
CA ASN A 143 -5.23 6.19 5.51
C ASN A 143 -5.99 6.19 6.85
N VAL A 144 -5.85 5.15 7.66
CA VAL A 144 -6.42 5.06 9.01
C VAL A 144 -5.37 5.52 10.02
N THR A 145 -5.60 6.70 10.61
CA THR A 145 -4.71 7.21 11.64
C THR A 145 -4.84 6.40 12.94
N GLN A 146 -3.80 6.44 13.80
CA GLN A 146 -3.86 5.78 15.10
C GLN A 146 -5.08 6.23 15.92
N THR A 147 -5.35 7.54 15.94
CA THR A 147 -6.52 8.09 16.66
C THR A 147 -7.85 7.56 16.10
N GLU A 148 -7.93 7.36 14.78
CA GLU A 148 -9.12 6.76 14.17
C GLU A 148 -9.23 5.29 14.52
N ASP A 149 -8.14 4.52 14.43
CA ASP A 149 -8.17 3.08 14.77
C ASP A 149 -8.51 2.86 16.25
N ASP A 150 -7.97 3.67 17.15
CA ASP A 150 -8.28 3.61 18.58
C ASP A 150 -9.78 3.83 18.84
N LYS A 151 -10.42 4.75 18.11
CA LYS A 151 -11.83 5.09 18.26
C LYS A 151 -12.77 4.11 17.58
N GLU A 152 -12.45 3.74 16.33
CA GLU A 152 -13.36 2.97 15.45
C GLU A 152 -13.02 1.47 15.42
N GLU A 153 -11.92 1.08 16.05
CA GLU A 153 -11.41 -0.30 16.10
C GLU A 153 -11.26 -0.92 14.69
N THR A 154 -10.87 -0.13 13.70
CA THR A 154 -10.88 -0.48 12.27
C THR A 154 -10.06 -1.73 12.00
N PHE A 155 -8.77 -1.72 12.37
CA PHE A 155 -7.90 -2.88 12.16
C PHE A 155 -8.18 -4.03 13.12
N LYS A 156 -8.69 -3.77 14.33
CA LYS A 156 -9.18 -4.83 15.22
C LYS A 156 -10.36 -5.57 14.60
N ASN A 157 -11.26 -4.85 13.95
CA ASN A 157 -12.38 -5.47 13.23
C ASN A 157 -11.94 -6.19 11.96
N ALA A 158 -11.02 -5.61 11.17
CA ALA A 158 -10.42 -6.28 10.02
C ALA A 158 -9.72 -7.58 10.43
N ASN A 159 -9.05 -7.61 11.60
CA ASN A 159 -8.32 -8.78 12.10
C ASN A 159 -9.21 -9.99 12.38
N LYS A 160 -10.53 -9.86 12.36
CA LYS A 160 -11.44 -11.02 12.44
C LYS A 160 -11.34 -11.91 11.18
N ALA A 161 -11.12 -11.30 10.02
CA ALA A 161 -11.10 -11.96 8.72
C ALA A 161 -9.73 -11.93 8.02
N TRP A 162 -8.79 -11.13 8.51
CA TRP A 162 -7.46 -10.92 7.96
C TRP A 162 -6.40 -11.07 9.04
N TYR A 163 -5.20 -11.49 8.66
CA TYR A 163 -4.00 -11.19 9.42
C TYR A 163 -3.55 -9.80 9.03
N VAL A 164 -3.35 -8.92 10.00
CA VAL A 164 -3.01 -7.50 9.77
C VAL A 164 -1.56 -7.28 10.20
N SER A 165 -0.71 -6.83 9.28
CA SER A 165 0.75 -6.79 9.44
C SER A 165 1.23 -6.20 10.76
N HIS A 166 0.77 -5.01 11.13
CA HIS A 166 1.22 -4.33 12.35
C HIS A 166 0.57 -4.86 13.65
N ARG A 167 -0.50 -5.65 13.55
CA ARG A 167 -1.16 -6.23 14.74
C ARG A 167 -0.67 -7.63 15.06
N ASP A 168 -0.31 -8.38 14.04
CA ASP A 168 -0.01 -9.81 14.20
C ASP A 168 1.48 -10.12 14.08
N GLN A 169 2.29 -9.24 13.46
CA GLN A 169 3.65 -9.59 13.03
C GLN A 169 4.70 -8.49 13.24
N CYS A 170 4.39 -7.38 13.90
CA CYS A 170 5.31 -6.25 14.01
C CYS A 170 5.25 -5.60 15.41
N SER A 171 5.77 -6.28 16.42
CA SER A 171 5.72 -5.84 17.83
C SER A 171 6.55 -4.56 18.10
N ASP A 172 7.65 -4.39 17.37
CA ASP A 172 8.60 -3.28 17.60
C ASP A 172 8.46 -2.13 16.60
N CYS A 173 7.38 -2.14 15.80
CA CYS A 173 7.13 -1.10 14.80
C CYS A 173 6.36 0.08 15.38
N ASN A 174 6.87 1.29 15.20
CA ASN A 174 6.20 2.51 15.65
C ASN A 174 5.04 2.94 14.74
N GLY A 175 5.19 2.78 13.44
CA GLY A 175 4.24 3.21 12.40
C GLY A 175 4.93 3.45 11.07
N THR A 176 4.14 3.68 10.03
CA THR A 176 4.66 3.97 8.68
C THR A 176 4.71 5.46 8.38
N SER A 177 3.90 6.27 9.03
CA SER A 177 3.84 7.72 8.86
C SER A 177 3.81 8.45 10.19
N TYR A 178 4.46 9.63 10.26
CA TYR A 178 4.53 10.45 11.46
C TYR A 178 3.87 11.81 11.26
N TRP A 179 2.87 12.10 12.08
CA TRP A 179 2.21 13.39 12.09
C TRP A 179 2.91 14.37 13.03
N PHE A 180 3.69 15.30 12.46
CA PHE A 180 4.54 16.21 13.20
C PHE A 180 3.77 17.16 14.14
N THR A 181 2.60 17.65 13.73
CA THR A 181 1.78 18.55 14.56
C THR A 181 1.23 17.82 15.79
N GLY A 182 0.73 16.60 15.62
CA GLY A 182 0.19 15.77 16.70
C GLY A 182 1.24 14.91 17.42
N LYS A 183 2.48 14.90 16.94
CA LYS A 183 3.59 14.08 17.47
C LYS A 183 3.23 12.62 17.64
N SER A 184 2.54 12.05 16.64
CA SER A 184 2.04 10.68 16.70
C SER A 184 2.37 9.89 15.45
N TRP A 185 2.63 8.60 15.65
CA TRP A 185 2.78 7.62 14.58
C TRP A 185 1.45 7.01 14.19
N SER A 186 1.33 6.58 12.95
CA SER A 186 0.20 5.80 12.45
C SER A 186 0.67 4.72 11.48
N PHE A 187 -0.01 3.59 11.45
CA PHE A 187 0.14 2.57 10.42
C PHE A 187 -0.81 2.90 9.27
N LEU A 188 -0.47 3.89 8.45
CA LEU A 188 -1.27 4.22 7.27
C LEU A 188 -1.11 3.16 6.19
N ASP A 189 0.12 2.64 6.02
CA ASP A 189 0.47 1.59 5.07
C ASP A 189 0.43 0.23 5.77
N VAL A 190 -0.34 -0.69 5.24
CA VAL A 190 -0.61 -1.99 5.85
C VAL A 190 -0.60 -3.09 4.79
N ILE A 191 -0.16 -4.28 5.16
CA ILE A 191 -0.38 -5.51 4.41
C ILE A 191 -1.37 -6.37 5.20
N MET A 192 -2.39 -6.89 4.51
CA MET A 192 -3.35 -7.81 5.09
C MET A 192 -3.41 -9.10 4.28
N VAL A 193 -3.41 -10.24 4.97
CA VAL A 193 -3.54 -11.58 4.37
C VAL A 193 -4.86 -12.19 4.80
N ARG A 194 -5.66 -12.66 3.83
CA ARG A 194 -6.99 -13.22 4.11
C ARG A 194 -6.88 -14.55 4.87
N LYS A 195 -7.51 -14.64 6.04
CA LYS A 195 -7.56 -15.87 6.86
C LYS A 195 -8.31 -17.00 6.13
N GLY A 196 -7.91 -18.25 6.41
CA GLY A 196 -8.58 -19.43 5.86
C GLY A 196 -8.34 -19.68 4.37
N ARG A 197 -7.24 -19.12 3.80
CA ARG A 197 -6.88 -19.28 2.38
C ARG A 197 -5.55 -20.01 2.15
N ASN A 198 -5.08 -20.78 3.14
CA ASN A 198 -3.78 -21.47 3.11
C ASN A 198 -2.61 -20.55 2.76
N THR A 199 -2.65 -19.33 3.28
CA THR A 199 -1.65 -18.29 3.06
C THR A 199 -1.58 -17.49 4.34
N ASN A 200 -0.38 -17.31 4.89
CA ASN A 200 -0.13 -16.61 6.14
C ASN A 200 1.11 -15.74 6.02
N PHE A 201 1.30 -14.83 6.99
CA PHE A 201 2.63 -14.27 7.21
C PHE A 201 3.55 -15.33 7.78
N VAL A 202 4.80 -15.33 7.35
CA VAL A 202 5.87 -16.03 8.08
C VAL A 202 6.05 -15.34 9.44
N ASN A 203 6.34 -16.10 10.48
CA ASN A 203 6.60 -15.54 11.81
C ASN A 203 7.70 -14.47 11.74
N ASP A 204 7.46 -13.31 12.35
CA ASP A 204 8.33 -12.13 12.30
C ASP A 204 8.63 -11.66 10.85
N GLY A 205 7.77 -12.04 9.91
CA GLY A 205 7.94 -11.75 8.47
C GLY A 205 7.53 -10.34 8.05
N VAL A 206 7.14 -9.46 8.98
CA VAL A 206 6.77 -8.07 8.68
C VAL A 206 7.83 -7.12 9.19
N SER A 207 8.23 -6.17 8.36
CA SER A 207 9.17 -5.11 8.74
C SER A 207 8.81 -3.78 8.09
N ILE A 208 9.18 -2.69 8.77
CA ILE A 208 9.15 -1.34 8.22
C ILE A 208 10.55 -0.99 7.75
N VAL A 209 10.67 -0.51 6.52
CA VAL A 209 11.97 -0.17 5.93
C VAL A 209 12.31 1.28 6.25
N ASN A 210 13.22 1.48 7.20
CA ASN A 210 13.67 2.78 7.70
C ASN A 210 15.13 3.08 7.30
N HIS A 211 15.43 3.02 6.01
CA HIS A 211 16.79 3.24 5.51
C HIS A 211 17.31 4.65 5.88
N PRO A 212 18.61 4.81 6.25
CA PRO A 212 19.19 6.09 6.68
C PRO A 212 18.97 7.27 5.71
N LEU A 213 18.89 7.02 4.40
CA LEU A 213 18.65 8.07 3.39
C LEU A 213 17.20 8.58 3.36
N GLN A 214 16.28 7.91 4.03
CA GLN A 214 14.87 8.29 4.12
C GLN A 214 14.42 8.56 5.56
N THR A 215 15.36 8.54 6.53
CA THR A 215 15.05 8.64 7.95
C THR A 215 15.77 9.84 8.56
N ARG A 216 15.07 10.67 9.31
CA ARG A 216 15.62 11.77 10.10
C ARG A 216 16.38 11.22 11.31
N LYS A 217 17.16 12.08 11.97
CA LYS A 217 17.87 11.73 13.21
C LYS A 217 16.94 11.30 14.36
N ASP A 218 15.69 11.79 14.35
CA ASP A 218 14.64 11.44 15.31
C ASP A 218 13.86 10.16 14.93
N GLY A 219 14.28 9.47 13.88
CA GLY A 219 13.64 8.24 13.42
C GLY A 219 12.43 8.43 12.50
N THR A 220 12.02 9.67 12.21
CA THR A 220 10.85 9.95 11.36
C THR A 220 11.21 9.97 9.87
N PRO A 221 10.24 9.72 8.95
CA PRO A 221 10.51 9.71 7.52
C PRO A 221 10.85 11.11 6.98
N ILE A 222 11.69 11.15 5.94
CA ILE A 222 12.04 12.39 5.23
C ILE A 222 11.18 12.45 3.96
N ARG A 223 10.19 13.34 3.97
CA ARG A 223 9.40 13.64 2.77
C ARG A 223 10.31 14.08 1.63
N TYR A 224 9.98 13.65 0.41
CA TYR A 224 10.72 14.07 -0.78
C TYR A 224 10.64 15.58 -0.98
N ASP A 225 11.81 16.21 -1.08
CA ASP A 225 12.00 17.62 -1.39
C ASP A 225 12.64 17.73 -2.78
N ALA A 226 11.85 18.10 -3.78
CA ALA A 226 12.30 18.21 -5.17
C ALA A 226 13.35 19.32 -5.38
N LYS A 227 13.37 20.37 -4.52
CA LYS A 227 14.33 21.46 -4.62
C LYS A 227 15.72 21.04 -4.16
N ASN A 228 15.79 20.32 -3.05
CA ASN A 228 17.05 19.91 -2.43
C ASN A 228 17.43 18.46 -2.81
N LEU A 229 16.56 17.72 -3.49
CA LEU A 229 16.72 16.32 -3.87
C LEU A 229 17.06 15.41 -2.68
N ILE A 230 16.36 15.62 -1.56
CA ILE A 230 16.50 14.82 -0.34
C ILE A 230 15.19 14.14 0.01
N GLY A 231 15.29 13.07 0.81
CA GLY A 231 14.12 12.26 1.21
C GLY A 231 13.59 11.39 0.06
N VAL A 232 12.60 10.59 0.38
CA VAL A 232 11.96 9.67 -0.58
C VAL A 232 10.45 9.78 -0.48
N SER A 233 9.91 9.63 0.73
CA SER A 233 8.48 9.67 1.05
C SER A 233 8.30 10.10 2.51
N ASP A 234 7.15 10.67 2.84
CA ASP A 234 6.70 10.89 4.22
C ASP A 234 6.10 9.62 4.85
N HIS A 235 6.13 8.51 4.12
CA HIS A 235 5.82 7.18 4.61
C HIS A 235 7.01 6.25 4.49
N PHE A 236 7.14 5.31 5.42
CA PHE A 236 8.06 4.19 5.32
C PHE A 236 7.39 3.01 4.61
N PRO A 237 8.11 2.33 3.70
CA PRO A 237 7.63 1.10 3.09
C PRO A 237 7.43 -0.01 4.12
N VAL A 238 6.37 -0.81 3.92
CA VAL A 238 6.12 -2.04 4.67
C VAL A 238 6.47 -3.24 3.81
N VAL A 239 7.15 -4.20 4.40
CA VAL A 239 7.48 -5.47 3.78
C VAL A 239 6.83 -6.60 4.55
N GLY A 240 6.21 -7.54 3.84
CA GLY A 240 5.66 -8.77 4.40
C GLY A 240 6.23 -10.00 3.68
N ILE A 241 6.66 -11.01 4.43
CA ILE A 241 7.02 -12.32 3.91
C ILE A 241 5.83 -13.25 4.12
N ILE A 242 5.41 -13.91 3.05
CA ILE A 242 4.16 -14.69 3.01
C ILE A 242 4.47 -16.09 2.48
N GLU A 243 3.83 -17.10 3.10
CA GLU A 243 3.89 -18.51 2.71
C GLU A 243 2.50 -19.10 2.42
#